data_60e4c493a0252ce22c9bfbe50fef7840
#
_entry.id   60e4c493a0252ce22c9bfbe50fef7840
#
_cell.length_a   1.000
_cell.length_b   1.000
_cell.length_c   1.000
_cell.angle_alpha   90.00
_cell.angle_beta   90.00
_cell.angle_gamma   90.00
#
_symmetry.space_group_name_H-M   'P 1'
#
loop_
_entity.id
_entity.type
_entity.pdbx_description
1 polymer ?
#
loop_
_entity_poly.entity_id
_entity_poly.type
_entity_poly.pdbx_seq_one_letter_code
_entity_poly.pdbx_strand_id
1 'polypeptide(L)'
;MADPIFGRSAEVSEFVAGLLGFGRGFDDCTAIGFGKPLVAGVVYHNWNPESGTIELSAASTRRDWLNKNNLLTVFGYPFDQLGCQLCIARISENNDRARRIW
;
A
#
# COMPACT_ATOMS: atom_id res chain seq x y z
N MET A 1 1.84 -17.71 -3.27
CA MET A 1 2.20 -16.64 -2.33
C MET A 1 2.51 -15.37 -3.10
N ALA A 2 2.04 -14.20 -2.60
CA ALA A 2 2.24 -12.94 -3.31
C ALA A 2 3.55 -12.30 -2.85
N ASP A 3 4.50 -12.19 -3.77
CA ASP A 3 5.80 -11.58 -3.50
C ASP A 3 5.76 -10.08 -3.79
N PRO A 4 6.53 -9.26 -3.06
CA PRO A 4 6.56 -7.82 -3.30
C PRO A 4 7.21 -7.47 -4.64
N ILE A 5 6.68 -6.46 -5.30
CA ILE A 5 7.16 -5.93 -6.57
C ILE A 5 7.46 -4.45 -6.40
N PHE A 6 8.71 -4.08 -6.65
CA PHE A 6 9.19 -2.71 -6.52
C PHE A 6 9.45 -2.08 -7.89
N GLY A 7 9.52 -0.76 -7.93
CA GLY A 7 9.88 -0.03 -9.15
C GLY A 7 8.78 0.05 -10.19
N ARG A 8 7.54 -0.19 -9.81
CA ARG A 8 6.38 -0.11 -10.70
C ARG A 8 5.26 0.74 -10.11
N SER A 9 5.64 1.87 -9.54
CA SER A 9 4.70 2.73 -8.81
C SER A 9 3.50 3.16 -9.64
N ALA A 10 3.72 3.52 -10.92
CA ALA A 10 2.60 3.94 -11.78
C ALA A 10 1.58 2.83 -11.98
N GLU A 11 2.05 1.63 -12.32
CA GLU A 11 1.18 0.48 -12.54
C GLU A 11 0.42 0.08 -11.27
N VAL A 12 1.14 0.02 -10.14
CA VAL A 12 0.56 -0.37 -8.86
C VAL A 12 -0.43 0.68 -8.38
N SER A 13 -0.11 1.97 -8.50
CA SER A 13 -1.02 3.02 -8.07
C SER A 13 -2.32 3.03 -8.87
N GLU A 14 -2.26 2.75 -10.16
CA GLU A 14 -3.46 2.61 -11.00
C GLU A 14 -4.29 1.41 -10.56
N PHE A 15 -3.66 0.31 -10.24
CA PHE A 15 -4.33 -0.88 -9.75
C PHE A 15 -5.10 -0.59 -8.45
N VAL A 16 -4.44 0.06 -7.49
CA VAL A 16 -5.06 0.42 -6.22
C VAL A 16 -6.19 1.43 -6.41
N ALA A 17 -5.96 2.47 -7.21
CA ALA A 17 -6.98 3.48 -7.49
C ALA A 17 -8.22 2.84 -8.12
N GLY A 18 -8.04 1.89 -9.02
CA GLY A 18 -9.16 1.16 -9.64
C GLY A 18 -9.98 0.39 -8.62
N LEU A 19 -9.32 -0.29 -7.67
CA LEU A 19 -10.02 -1.05 -6.64
C LEU A 19 -10.74 -0.14 -5.63
N LEU A 20 -10.18 1.05 -5.36
CA LEU A 20 -10.78 2.01 -4.44
C LEU A 20 -11.88 2.86 -5.10
N GLY A 21 -12.02 2.76 -6.42
CA GLY A 21 -13.02 3.53 -7.15
C GLY A 21 -12.64 4.97 -7.40
N PHE A 22 -11.36 5.30 -7.36
CA PHE A 22 -10.89 6.64 -7.65
C PHE A 22 -10.90 6.89 -9.16
N GLY A 23 -11.42 8.04 -9.58
CA GLY A 23 -11.44 8.42 -10.99
C GLY A 23 -10.07 8.84 -11.51
N ARG A 24 -9.15 9.18 -10.63
CA ARG A 24 -7.75 9.52 -10.92
C ARG A 24 -6.85 8.64 -10.09
N GLY A 25 -5.63 8.42 -10.59
CA GLY A 25 -4.59 7.78 -9.81
C GLY A 25 -4.05 8.70 -8.73
N PHE A 26 -3.09 8.22 -7.99
CA PHE A 26 -2.39 9.01 -6.97
C PHE A 26 -1.33 9.87 -7.63
N ASP A 27 -1.20 11.11 -7.17
CA ASP A 27 -0.10 12.00 -7.57
C ASP A 27 1.08 11.78 -6.62
N ASP A 28 2.29 12.00 -7.12
CA ASP A 28 3.53 11.96 -6.31
C ASP A 28 3.53 10.84 -5.27
N CYS A 29 3.56 9.61 -5.75
CA CYS A 29 3.51 8.45 -4.86
C CYS A 29 4.61 7.46 -5.17
N THR A 30 4.91 6.63 -4.16
CA THR A 30 5.69 5.40 -4.32
C THR A 30 4.75 4.25 -4.02
N ALA A 31 4.85 3.17 -4.73
CA ALA A 31 3.96 2.04 -4.52
C ALA A 31 4.71 0.71 -4.56
N ILE A 32 4.23 -0.24 -3.77
CA ILE A 32 4.72 -1.61 -3.75
C ILE A 32 3.56 -2.50 -4.15
N GLY A 33 3.76 -3.33 -5.18
CA GLY A 33 2.77 -4.29 -5.61
C GLY A 33 3.05 -5.67 -5.05
N PHE A 34 2.06 -6.53 -5.09
CA PHE A 34 2.18 -7.91 -4.64
C PHE A 34 1.51 -8.84 -5.63
N GLY A 35 2.27 -9.86 -6.08
CA GLY A 35 1.76 -10.89 -6.96
C GLY A 35 1.94 -10.59 -8.46
N LYS A 36 2.00 -11.65 -9.26
CA LYS A 36 2.05 -11.59 -10.72
C LYS A 36 1.02 -12.57 -11.27
N PRO A 37 -0.13 -12.09 -11.82
CA PRO A 37 -0.55 -10.69 -11.90
C PRO A 37 -0.80 -10.09 -10.51
N LEU A 38 -0.90 -8.75 -10.45
CA LEU A 38 -1.09 -8.05 -9.19
C LEU A 38 -2.36 -8.51 -8.48
N VAL A 39 -2.24 -8.85 -7.20
CA VAL A 39 -3.38 -9.16 -6.34
C VAL A 39 -3.56 -8.11 -5.26
N ALA A 40 -2.55 -7.30 -5.01
CA ALA A 40 -2.60 -6.23 -4.00
C ALA A 40 -1.62 -5.12 -4.37
N GLY A 41 -1.85 -3.96 -3.81
CA GLY A 41 -0.93 -2.85 -3.91
C GLY A 41 -1.03 -1.94 -2.70
N VAL A 42 0.08 -1.31 -2.37
CA VAL A 42 0.19 -0.33 -1.29
C VAL A 42 0.78 0.94 -1.89
N VAL A 43 0.07 2.05 -1.77
CA VAL A 43 0.50 3.34 -2.29
C VAL A 43 0.85 4.25 -1.13
N TYR A 44 2.07 4.76 -1.13
CA TYR A 44 2.56 5.72 -0.14
C TYR A 44 2.47 7.11 -0.75
N HIS A 45 1.76 8.00 -0.07
CA HIS A 45 1.49 9.34 -0.57
C HIS A 45 1.46 10.34 0.58
N ASN A 46 1.41 11.63 0.23
CA ASN A 46 1.38 12.72 1.20
C ASN A 46 2.54 12.67 2.20
N TRP A 47 3.75 12.36 1.69
CA TRP A 47 4.96 12.38 2.50
C TRP A 47 5.26 13.80 2.97
N ASN A 48 5.38 13.99 4.28
CA ASN A 48 5.73 15.26 4.88
C ASN A 48 6.98 15.07 5.74
N PRO A 49 8.16 15.43 5.22
CA PRO A 49 9.40 15.24 5.98
C PRO A 49 9.52 16.10 7.24
N GLU A 50 8.86 17.26 7.25
CA GLU A 50 8.91 18.13 8.44
C GLU A 50 8.21 17.51 9.64
N SER A 51 7.05 16.92 9.43
CA SER A 51 6.32 16.27 10.51
C SER A 51 6.67 14.79 10.68
N GLY A 52 7.38 14.20 9.72
CA GLY A 52 7.71 12.78 9.72
C GLY A 52 6.49 11.90 9.52
N THR A 53 5.52 12.36 8.72
CA THR A 53 4.27 11.65 8.50
C THR A 53 4.12 11.24 7.04
N ILE A 54 3.46 10.10 6.83
CA ILE A 54 3.11 9.62 5.49
C ILE A 54 1.75 8.92 5.59
N GLU A 55 1.03 8.92 4.47
CA GLU A 55 -0.20 8.13 4.35
C GLU A 55 0.07 6.95 3.43
N LEU A 56 -0.55 5.82 3.72
CA LEU A 56 -0.58 4.72 2.78
C LEU A 56 -2.02 4.30 2.53
N SER A 57 -2.29 3.92 1.29
CA SER A 57 -3.57 3.38 0.88
C SER A 57 -3.30 2.03 0.24
N ALA A 58 -3.99 1.00 0.69
CA ALA A 58 -3.81 -0.35 0.20
C ALA A 58 -5.14 -0.93 -0.24
N ALA A 59 -5.10 -1.73 -1.28
CA ALA A 59 -6.27 -2.45 -1.76
C ALA A 59 -5.83 -3.79 -2.34
N SER A 60 -6.72 -4.77 -2.29
CA SER A 60 -6.40 -6.11 -2.75
C SER A 60 -7.65 -6.82 -3.28
N THR A 61 -7.41 -7.83 -4.11
CA THR A 61 -8.45 -8.76 -4.56
C THR A 61 -8.41 -10.06 -3.76
N ARG A 62 -7.38 -10.24 -2.90
CA ARG A 62 -7.21 -11.44 -2.08
C ARG A 62 -6.75 -11.04 -0.69
N ARG A 63 -7.16 -11.81 0.32
CA ARG A 63 -6.79 -11.55 1.71
C ARG A 63 -5.42 -12.09 2.09
N ASP A 64 -4.99 -13.13 1.43
CA ASP A 64 -3.78 -13.88 1.80
C ASP A 64 -2.47 -13.18 1.40
N TRP A 65 -2.57 -12.03 0.75
CA TRP A 65 -1.37 -11.26 0.39
C TRP A 65 -0.68 -10.65 1.61
N LEU A 66 -1.44 -10.35 2.67
CA LEU A 66 -0.91 -9.66 3.84
C LEU A 66 -0.50 -10.68 4.92
N ASN A 67 0.66 -11.28 4.70
CA ASN A 67 1.29 -12.17 5.67
C ASN A 67 2.35 -11.39 6.46
N LYS A 68 3.01 -12.08 7.40
CA LYS A 68 4.02 -11.44 8.25
C LYS A 68 5.14 -10.79 7.45
N ASN A 69 5.65 -11.47 6.43
CA ASN A 69 6.75 -10.93 5.62
C ASN A 69 6.32 -9.71 4.83
N ASN A 70 5.14 -9.76 4.23
CA ASN A 70 4.62 -8.63 3.46
C ASN A 70 4.29 -7.44 4.38
N LEU A 71 3.79 -7.71 5.58
CA LEU A 71 3.54 -6.68 6.57
C LEU A 71 4.84 -5.94 6.94
N LEU A 72 5.92 -6.69 7.15
CA LEU A 72 7.23 -6.09 7.43
C LEU A 72 7.72 -5.24 6.26
N THR A 73 7.49 -5.69 5.03
CA THR A 73 7.84 -4.93 3.83
C THR A 73 7.04 -3.64 3.75
N VAL A 74 5.73 -3.71 3.98
CA VAL A 74 4.82 -2.57 3.89
C VAL A 74 5.21 -1.46 4.87
N PHE A 75 5.51 -1.81 6.12
CA PHE A 75 5.85 -0.82 7.14
C PHE A 75 7.34 -0.52 7.22
N GLY A 76 8.19 -1.38 6.67
CA GLY A 76 9.62 -1.12 6.60
C GLY A 76 9.95 0.09 5.75
N TYR A 77 9.23 0.31 4.66
CA TYR A 77 9.48 1.46 3.81
C TYR A 77 9.31 2.80 4.55
N PRO A 78 8.13 3.08 5.18
CA PRO A 78 7.99 4.37 5.85
C PRO A 78 8.85 4.50 7.10
N PHE A 79 8.98 3.46 7.92
CA PHE A 79 9.66 3.59 9.21
C PHE A 79 11.18 3.40 9.10
N ASP A 80 11.64 2.45 8.31
CA ASP A 80 13.07 2.16 8.22
C ASP A 80 13.79 3.00 7.15
N GLN A 81 13.16 3.23 6.00
CA GLN A 81 13.81 3.95 4.91
C GLN A 81 13.55 5.44 4.94
N LEU A 82 12.34 5.87 5.27
CA LEU A 82 12.00 7.29 5.34
C LEU A 82 12.12 7.89 6.73
N GLY A 83 12.22 7.04 7.76
CA GLY A 83 12.33 7.52 9.13
C GLY A 83 11.07 8.20 9.65
N CYS A 84 9.91 7.77 9.20
CA CYS A 84 8.63 8.34 9.62
C CYS A 84 8.39 8.14 11.11
N GLN A 85 7.72 9.10 11.73
CA GLN A 85 7.23 8.99 13.09
C GLN A 85 5.81 8.44 13.13
N LEU A 86 5.02 8.68 12.07
CA LEU A 86 3.63 8.27 11.99
C LEU A 86 3.29 7.86 10.56
N CYS A 87 2.61 6.75 10.43
CA CYS A 87 2.07 6.28 9.17
C CYS A 87 0.57 6.08 9.32
N ILE A 88 -0.21 6.78 8.50
CA ILE A 88 -1.66 6.66 8.49
C ILE A 88 -2.05 5.65 7.41
N ALA A 89 -2.62 4.53 7.83
CA ALA A 89 -2.93 3.43 6.92
C ALA A 89 -4.43 3.35 6.63
N ARG A 90 -4.78 3.28 5.35
CA ARG A 90 -6.15 3.03 4.88
C ARG A 90 -6.11 1.78 4.02
N ILE A 91 -6.73 0.72 4.52
CA ILE A 91 -6.71 -0.58 3.84
C ILE A 91 -8.13 -0.97 3.47
N SER A 92 -8.33 -1.22 2.18
CA SER A 92 -9.62 -1.63 1.65
C SER A 92 -9.51 -3.01 1.01
N GLU A 93 -10.44 -3.87 1.36
CA GLU A 93 -10.61 -5.16 0.72
C GLU A 93 -12.09 -5.36 0.40
N ASN A 94 -12.37 -6.28 -0.50
CA ASN A 94 -13.74 -6.70 -0.78
C ASN A 94 -14.30 -7.55 0.34
N ASN A 95 -13.71 -7.43 1.54
CA ASN A 95 -14.02 -8.27 2.67
C ASN A 95 -13.97 -7.44 3.95
N ASP A 96 -15.13 -7.20 4.55
CA ASP A 96 -15.27 -6.42 5.77
C ASP A 96 -14.50 -7.02 6.94
N ARG A 97 -14.27 -8.32 6.92
CA ARG A 97 -13.55 -9.01 7.98
C ARG A 97 -12.11 -8.55 8.09
N ALA A 98 -11.44 -8.31 6.97
CA ALA A 98 -10.05 -7.85 6.99
C ALA A 98 -9.93 -6.45 7.56
N ARG A 99 -10.93 -5.61 7.33
CA ARG A 99 -10.94 -4.23 7.83
C ARG A 99 -11.03 -4.14 9.35
N ARG A 100 -11.49 -5.18 10.01
CA ARG A 100 -11.60 -5.21 11.48
C ARG A 100 -10.29 -5.54 12.18
N ILE A 101 -9.30 -6.01 11.44
CA ILE A 101 -7.99 -6.35 12.00
C ILE A 101 -7.19 -5.07 12.28
N TRP A 102 -7.55 -4.00 11.62
CA TRP A 102 -6.88 -2.70 11.72
C TRP A 102 -7.66 -1.74 12.61
#